data_3f6909392db5e77ebce26f65d691c253
#
_entry.id   3f6909392db5e77ebce26f65d691c253
#
_cell.length_a   1.000
_cell.length_b   1.000
_cell.length_c   1.000
_cell.angle_alpha   90.00
_cell.angle_beta   90.00
_cell.angle_gamma   90.00
#
_symmetry.space_group_name_H-M   'P 1'
#
loop_
_entity.id
_entity.type
_entity.pdbx_description
1 polymer ?
#
loop_
_entity_poly.entity_id
_entity_poly.type
_entity_poly.pdbx_seq_one_letter_code
_entity_poly.pdbx_strand_id
1 'polypeptide(L)'
;MAISVQASYPISPSSPASYTKVAIAMHWLIALLIFLNVGFGIYMETFPKSAPGHDAVLFYHASIGSLIFMLAVFRLIWRSTHKPPALPASIASWQRTAAHTLHWVLYSLMLLVPLTGYMHRMAGGHPVSFFGLGYLPVFIGKDEPLRLLTDTLHVCLVWVLCILVIGHIGAALKHRLVDRDGVIQRMLRYNQHTVSG
;
A
#
# COMPACT_ATOMS: atom_id res chain seq x y z
N MET A 1 30.24 54.02 23.26
CA MET A 1 29.06 53.16 23.34
C MET A 1 28.91 52.50 21.97
N ALA A 2 29.42 51.26 21.81
CA ALA A 2 29.44 50.54 20.52
C ALA A 2 28.20 49.67 20.44
N ILE A 3 27.32 49.96 19.47
CA ILE A 3 26.14 49.15 19.18
C ILE A 3 26.59 47.97 18.29
N SER A 4 26.66 46.76 18.85
CA SER A 4 26.91 45.53 18.08
C SER A 4 25.64 45.17 17.30
N VAL A 5 25.69 45.39 15.98
CA VAL A 5 24.68 44.87 15.05
C VAL A 5 24.88 43.38 14.95
N GLN A 6 24.01 42.61 15.61
CA GLN A 6 23.92 41.15 15.36
C GLN A 6 23.44 40.93 13.92
N ALA A 7 24.34 40.41 13.09
CA ALA A 7 23.99 39.94 11.76
C ALA A 7 22.98 38.78 11.91
N SER A 8 21.72 39.00 11.50
CA SER A 8 20.73 37.95 11.35
C SER A 8 21.16 37.00 10.22
N TYR A 9 21.67 35.82 10.60
CA TYR A 9 21.94 34.75 9.63
C TYR A 9 20.65 34.41 8.91
N PRO A 10 20.63 34.33 7.56
CA PRO A 10 19.49 33.90 6.82
C PRO A 10 19.16 32.46 7.24
N ILE A 11 17.93 32.23 7.74
CA ILE A 11 17.44 30.92 8.05
C ILE A 11 17.43 30.14 6.72
N SER A 12 18.36 29.20 6.57
CA SER A 12 18.38 28.31 5.42
C SER A 12 16.99 27.60 5.32
N PRO A 13 16.34 27.57 4.14
CA PRO A 13 15.07 26.90 4.02
C PRO A 13 15.27 25.43 4.41
N SER A 14 14.67 25.04 5.53
CA SER A 14 14.71 23.66 6.00
C SER A 14 14.22 22.74 4.89
N SER A 15 15.05 21.78 4.48
CA SER A 15 14.66 20.79 3.48
C SER A 15 13.33 20.15 3.87
N PRO A 16 12.41 19.93 2.92
CA PRO A 16 11.10 19.40 3.26
C PRO A 16 11.23 18.06 3.97
N ALA A 17 10.55 17.90 5.10
CA ALA A 17 10.55 16.67 5.87
C ALA A 17 10.17 15.48 4.97
N SER A 18 10.95 14.40 5.00
CA SER A 18 10.74 13.18 4.21
C SER A 18 10.21 12.03 5.07
N TYR A 19 9.64 11.01 4.43
CA TYR A 19 9.29 9.77 5.11
C TYR A 19 10.53 9.00 5.55
N THR A 20 10.39 8.12 6.55
CA THR A 20 11.47 7.23 6.96
C THR A 20 11.83 6.26 5.82
N LYS A 21 13.10 5.80 5.77
CA LYS A 21 13.54 4.78 4.78
C LYS A 21 12.64 3.54 4.78
N VAL A 22 12.23 3.08 5.97
CA VAL A 22 11.34 1.93 6.13
C VAL A 22 9.98 2.22 5.50
N ALA A 23 9.37 3.38 5.74
CA ALA A 23 8.08 3.73 5.16
C ALA A 23 8.13 3.81 3.63
N ILE A 24 9.23 4.32 3.06
CA ILE A 24 9.45 4.39 1.61
C ILE A 24 9.61 2.98 1.03
N ALA A 25 10.51 2.16 1.61
CA ALA A 25 10.76 0.80 1.14
C ALA A 25 9.49 -0.07 1.17
N MET A 26 8.75 -0.01 2.29
CA MET A 26 7.48 -0.72 2.44
C MET A 26 6.42 -0.27 1.43
N HIS A 27 6.37 1.04 1.12
CA HIS A 27 5.43 1.55 0.12
C HIS A 27 5.69 0.91 -1.24
N TRP A 28 6.92 0.98 -1.72
CA TRP A 28 7.26 0.49 -3.06
C TRP A 28 7.22 -1.02 -3.15
N LEU A 29 7.63 -1.74 -2.09
CA LEU A 29 7.50 -3.20 -2.03
C LEU A 29 6.04 -3.64 -2.12
N ILE A 30 5.16 -3.06 -1.29
CA ILE A 30 3.73 -3.39 -1.31
C ILE A 30 3.11 -3.02 -2.66
N ALA A 31 3.44 -1.85 -3.23
CA ALA A 31 2.95 -1.46 -4.55
C ALA A 31 3.34 -2.48 -5.63
N LEU A 32 4.61 -2.89 -5.68
CA LEU A 32 5.08 -3.91 -6.62
C LEU A 32 4.32 -5.23 -6.45
N LEU A 33 4.16 -5.69 -5.20
CA LEU A 33 3.46 -6.95 -4.91
C LEU A 33 1.97 -6.87 -5.28
N ILE A 34 1.30 -5.73 -5.09
CA ILE A 34 -0.10 -5.53 -5.51
C ILE A 34 -0.19 -5.63 -7.04
N PHE A 35 0.65 -4.94 -7.81
CA PHE A 35 0.62 -5.02 -9.27
C PHE A 35 0.85 -6.46 -9.78
N LEU A 36 1.84 -7.14 -9.22
CA LEU A 36 2.12 -8.54 -9.57
C LEU A 36 0.91 -9.44 -9.24
N ASN A 37 0.33 -9.27 -8.06
CA ASN A 37 -0.77 -10.12 -7.59
C ASN A 37 -2.09 -9.87 -8.34
N VAL A 38 -2.36 -8.62 -8.71
CA VAL A 38 -3.48 -8.28 -9.62
C VAL A 38 -3.26 -8.93 -11.00
N GLY A 39 -2.03 -8.89 -11.53
CA GLY A 39 -1.69 -9.58 -12.77
C GLY A 39 -1.97 -11.10 -12.71
N PHE A 40 -1.64 -11.75 -11.59
CA PHE A 40 -1.97 -13.15 -11.37
C PHE A 40 -3.48 -13.39 -11.30
N GLY A 41 -4.23 -12.51 -10.63
CA GLY A 41 -5.70 -12.56 -10.59
C GLY A 41 -6.31 -12.46 -11.99
N ILE A 42 -5.87 -11.50 -12.80
CA ILE A 42 -6.32 -11.34 -14.20
C ILE A 42 -6.01 -12.59 -15.01
N TYR A 43 -4.82 -13.18 -14.86
CA TYR A 43 -4.47 -14.43 -15.52
C TYR A 43 -5.47 -15.56 -15.19
N MET A 44 -5.78 -15.75 -13.90
CA MET A 44 -6.71 -16.81 -13.45
C MET A 44 -8.13 -16.60 -13.94
N GLU A 45 -8.59 -15.36 -14.10
CA GLU A 45 -9.90 -15.04 -14.66
C GLU A 45 -9.96 -15.21 -16.19
N THR A 46 -8.84 -14.98 -16.88
CA THR A 46 -8.79 -14.97 -18.35
C THR A 46 -8.56 -16.37 -18.92
N PHE A 47 -7.77 -17.21 -18.23
CA PHE A 47 -7.39 -18.53 -18.72
C PHE A 47 -8.11 -19.65 -17.97
N PRO A 48 -8.46 -20.77 -18.65
CA PRO A 48 -9.16 -21.89 -18.02
C PRO A 48 -8.26 -22.58 -16.97
N LYS A 49 -8.88 -23.24 -16.00
CA LYS A 49 -8.15 -23.96 -14.93
C LYS A 49 -7.20 -25.04 -15.44
N SER A 50 -7.44 -25.56 -16.65
CA SER A 50 -6.57 -26.51 -17.33
C SER A 50 -5.36 -25.87 -18.02
N ALA A 51 -5.26 -24.55 -18.05
CA ALA A 51 -4.13 -23.87 -18.67
C ALA A 51 -2.80 -24.20 -17.97
N PRO A 52 -1.71 -24.35 -18.71
CA PRO A 52 -0.40 -24.61 -18.12
C PRO A 52 -0.03 -23.56 -17.06
N GLY A 53 0.40 -24.02 -15.89
CA GLY A 53 0.83 -23.14 -14.80
C GLY A 53 -0.28 -22.48 -13.97
N HIS A 54 -1.58 -22.74 -14.25
CA HIS A 54 -2.69 -22.16 -13.50
C HIS A 54 -2.57 -22.42 -11.98
N ASP A 55 -2.24 -23.64 -11.56
CA ASP A 55 -2.08 -23.99 -10.15
C ASP A 55 -0.88 -23.28 -9.52
N ALA A 56 0.21 -23.10 -10.26
CA ALA A 56 1.36 -22.33 -9.78
C ALA A 56 1.01 -20.84 -9.61
N VAL A 57 0.25 -20.27 -10.55
CA VAL A 57 -0.23 -18.87 -10.43
C VAL A 57 -1.15 -18.72 -9.21
N LEU A 58 -2.09 -19.64 -9.00
CA LEU A 58 -2.96 -19.65 -7.82
C LEU A 58 -2.15 -19.75 -6.52
N PHE A 59 -1.15 -20.63 -6.48
CA PHE A 59 -0.26 -20.79 -5.34
C PHE A 59 0.49 -19.48 -5.00
N TYR A 60 1.09 -18.84 -6.01
CA TYR A 60 1.80 -17.57 -5.80
C TYR A 60 0.84 -16.42 -5.49
N HIS A 61 -0.32 -16.37 -6.14
CA HIS A 61 -1.35 -15.37 -5.84
C HIS A 61 -1.78 -15.41 -4.37
N ALA A 62 -2.08 -16.58 -3.85
CA ALA A 62 -2.49 -16.75 -2.46
C ALA A 62 -1.35 -16.43 -1.48
N SER A 63 -0.12 -16.87 -1.78
CA SER A 63 1.07 -16.61 -0.95
C SER A 63 1.42 -15.12 -0.90
N ILE A 64 1.43 -14.45 -2.06
CA ILE A 64 1.72 -13.00 -2.17
C ILE A 64 0.60 -12.19 -1.54
N GLY A 65 -0.67 -12.58 -1.71
CA GLY A 65 -1.79 -11.94 -1.04
C GLY A 65 -1.63 -11.97 0.48
N SER A 66 -1.24 -13.11 1.03
CA SER A 66 -0.96 -13.27 2.46
C SER A 66 0.23 -12.41 2.91
N LEU A 67 1.28 -12.33 2.10
CA LEU A 67 2.44 -11.45 2.36
C LEU A 67 2.04 -9.98 2.35
N ILE A 68 1.22 -9.54 1.38
CA ILE A 68 0.68 -8.17 1.32
C ILE A 68 -0.08 -7.84 2.61
N PHE A 69 -0.93 -8.75 3.10
CA PHE A 69 -1.64 -8.57 4.36
C PHE A 69 -0.68 -8.33 5.53
N MET A 70 0.33 -9.19 5.72
CA MET A 70 1.31 -9.06 6.79
C MET A 70 2.10 -7.74 6.68
N LEU A 71 2.53 -7.38 5.46
CA LEU A 71 3.23 -6.13 5.22
C LEU A 71 2.35 -4.90 5.45
N ALA A 72 1.06 -4.96 5.12
CA ALA A 72 0.11 -3.88 5.40
C ALA A 72 -0.11 -3.68 6.90
N VAL A 73 -0.25 -4.76 7.68
CA VAL A 73 -0.31 -4.71 9.14
C VAL A 73 0.96 -4.07 9.71
N PHE A 74 2.14 -4.56 9.30
CA PHE A 74 3.42 -3.99 9.73
C PHE A 74 3.51 -2.50 9.39
N ARG A 75 3.11 -2.11 8.17
CA ARG A 75 3.11 -0.71 7.73
C ARG A 75 2.18 0.17 8.56
N LEU A 76 1.01 -0.33 8.98
CA LEU A 76 0.10 0.40 9.87
C LEU A 76 0.70 0.58 11.27
N ILE A 77 1.31 -0.46 11.83
CA ILE A 77 2.04 -0.38 13.10
C ILE A 77 3.19 0.62 12.99
N TRP A 78 3.98 0.55 11.92
CA TRP A 78 5.08 1.52 11.69
C TRP A 78 4.56 2.95 11.61
N ARG A 79 3.44 3.17 10.91
CA ARG A 79 2.81 4.49 10.78
C ARG A 79 2.26 5.03 12.11
N SER A 80 1.80 4.18 13.01
CA SER A 80 1.30 4.62 14.33
C SER A 80 2.41 5.18 15.21
N THR A 81 3.63 4.65 15.08
CA THR A 81 4.82 5.06 15.83
C THR A 81 5.66 6.13 15.13
N HIS A 82 5.60 6.21 13.80
CA HIS A 82 6.36 7.15 12.96
C HIS A 82 5.40 8.00 12.13
N LYS A 83 5.00 9.13 12.68
CA LYS A 83 4.03 10.04 12.03
C LYS A 83 4.55 10.51 10.66
N PRO A 84 3.71 10.49 9.62
CA PRO A 84 4.08 11.00 8.31
C PRO A 84 4.36 12.50 8.37
N PRO A 85 5.24 13.04 7.50
CA PRO A 85 5.48 14.47 7.42
C PRO A 85 4.21 15.22 7.00
N ALA A 86 3.99 16.40 7.60
CA ALA A 86 2.85 17.24 7.27
C ALA A 86 2.87 17.64 5.78
N LEU A 87 1.71 17.69 5.15
CA LEU A 87 1.59 18.17 3.78
C LEU A 87 1.97 19.66 3.68
N PRO A 88 2.54 20.12 2.54
CA PRO A 88 2.84 21.53 2.32
C PRO A 88 1.65 22.45 2.61
N ALA A 89 1.91 23.64 3.13
CA ALA A 89 0.86 24.62 3.42
C ALA A 89 0.14 25.11 2.15
N SER A 90 0.82 25.02 1.00
CA SER A 90 0.27 25.38 -0.33
C SER A 90 -0.86 24.47 -0.81
N ILE A 91 -1.01 23.26 -0.24
CA ILE A 91 -2.06 22.32 -0.63
C ILE A 91 -3.41 22.77 -0.04
N ALA A 92 -4.44 22.88 -0.87
CA ALA A 92 -5.78 23.26 -0.44
C ALA A 92 -6.36 22.28 0.61
N SER A 93 -7.19 22.78 1.52
CA SER A 93 -7.74 21.96 2.62
C SER A 93 -8.50 20.73 2.13
N TRP A 94 -9.32 20.87 1.09
CA TRP A 94 -10.06 19.76 0.51
C TRP A 94 -9.14 18.67 -0.08
N GLN A 95 -8.00 19.05 -0.71
CA GLN A 95 -7.02 18.09 -1.23
C GLN A 95 -6.34 17.30 -0.11
N ARG A 96 -6.04 17.96 1.02
CA ARG A 96 -5.49 17.28 2.22
C ARG A 96 -6.48 16.25 2.77
N THR A 97 -7.76 16.64 2.89
CA THR A 97 -8.82 15.74 3.35
C THR A 97 -8.97 14.55 2.39
N ALA A 98 -9.07 14.83 1.08
CA ALA A 98 -9.17 13.77 0.06
C ALA A 98 -7.97 12.81 0.10
N ALA A 99 -6.75 13.32 0.19
CA ALA A 99 -5.55 12.49 0.30
C ALA A 99 -5.55 11.63 1.56
N HIS A 100 -5.95 12.21 2.70
CA HIS A 100 -6.03 11.47 3.96
C HIS A 100 -7.07 10.35 3.90
N THR A 101 -8.28 10.65 3.40
CA THR A 101 -9.35 9.67 3.22
C THR A 101 -8.93 8.56 2.28
N LEU A 102 -8.38 8.91 1.10
CA LEU A 102 -7.90 7.93 0.13
C LEU A 102 -6.85 6.98 0.73
N HIS A 103 -5.89 7.50 1.48
CA HIS A 103 -4.89 6.63 2.13
C HIS A 103 -5.53 5.66 3.13
N TRP A 104 -6.50 6.10 3.94
CA TRP A 104 -7.18 5.20 4.88
C TRP A 104 -8.00 4.13 4.16
N VAL A 105 -8.70 4.51 3.08
CA VAL A 105 -9.43 3.54 2.24
C VAL A 105 -8.48 2.53 1.61
N LEU A 106 -7.33 2.98 1.06
CA LEU A 106 -6.31 2.07 0.53
C LEU A 106 -5.74 1.13 1.59
N TYR A 107 -5.48 1.61 2.82
CA TYR A 107 -5.06 0.74 3.93
C TYR A 107 -6.12 -0.31 4.26
N SER A 108 -7.40 0.09 4.34
CA SER A 108 -8.50 -0.85 4.59
C SER A 108 -8.58 -1.90 3.50
N LEU A 109 -8.46 -1.53 2.23
CA LEU A 109 -8.47 -2.46 1.10
C LEU A 109 -7.27 -3.41 1.09
N MET A 110 -6.07 -2.94 1.44
CA MET A 110 -4.89 -3.81 1.57
C MET A 110 -5.04 -4.90 2.65
N LEU A 111 -5.96 -4.72 3.61
CA LEU A 111 -6.31 -5.74 4.60
C LEU A 111 -7.51 -6.58 4.13
N LEU A 112 -8.58 -5.94 3.66
CA LEU A 112 -9.84 -6.63 3.33
C LEU A 112 -9.72 -7.52 2.09
N VAL A 113 -8.99 -7.07 1.06
CA VAL A 113 -8.80 -7.88 -0.17
C VAL A 113 -8.13 -9.22 0.13
N PRO A 114 -6.94 -9.29 0.75
CA PRO A 114 -6.33 -10.58 1.06
C PRO A 114 -7.15 -11.40 2.06
N LEU A 115 -7.81 -10.74 3.02
CA LEU A 115 -8.65 -11.42 4.01
C LEU A 115 -9.83 -12.14 3.34
N THR A 116 -10.55 -11.48 2.42
CA THR A 116 -11.66 -12.10 1.68
C THR A 116 -11.18 -13.26 0.81
N GLY A 117 -10.04 -13.14 0.13
CA GLY A 117 -9.43 -14.22 -0.63
C GLY A 117 -9.01 -15.41 0.25
N TYR A 118 -8.48 -15.13 1.43
CA TYR A 118 -8.13 -16.16 2.41
C TYR A 118 -9.37 -16.90 2.93
N MET A 119 -10.43 -16.18 3.28
CA MET A 119 -11.72 -16.77 3.70
C MET A 119 -12.34 -17.59 2.59
N HIS A 120 -12.31 -17.13 1.33
CA HIS A 120 -12.76 -17.87 0.16
C HIS A 120 -12.06 -19.23 0.04
N ARG A 121 -10.73 -19.26 0.19
CA ARG A 121 -9.95 -20.50 0.13
C ARG A 121 -10.33 -21.47 1.24
N MET A 122 -10.42 -20.99 2.49
CA MET A 122 -10.81 -21.83 3.64
C MET A 122 -12.21 -22.38 3.49
N ALA A 123 -13.18 -21.52 3.16
CA ALA A 123 -14.58 -21.94 2.96
C ALA A 123 -14.74 -22.92 1.79
N GLY A 124 -13.81 -22.92 0.82
CA GLY A 124 -13.71 -23.94 -0.23
C GLY A 124 -13.07 -25.27 0.24
N GLY A 125 -12.57 -25.33 1.47
CA GLY A 125 -11.86 -26.50 1.99
C GLY A 125 -10.40 -26.62 1.53
N HIS A 126 -9.80 -25.50 1.09
CA HIS A 126 -8.43 -25.45 0.57
C HIS A 126 -7.52 -24.63 1.48
N PRO A 127 -6.63 -25.24 2.27
CA PRO A 127 -5.69 -24.50 3.08
C PRO A 127 -4.75 -23.67 2.19
N VAL A 128 -4.35 -22.50 2.69
CA VAL A 128 -3.40 -21.61 2.00
C VAL A 128 -1.99 -21.95 2.42
N SER A 129 -1.17 -22.36 1.46
CA SER A 129 0.28 -22.53 1.67
C SER A 129 0.98 -21.18 1.58
N PHE A 130 1.90 -20.91 2.49
CA PHE A 130 2.73 -19.71 2.47
C PHE A 130 4.09 -20.05 1.85
N PHE A 131 4.22 -19.85 0.54
CA PHE A 131 5.43 -20.12 -0.26
C PHE A 131 6.03 -21.52 -0.10
N GLY A 132 5.23 -22.53 0.25
CA GLY A 132 5.72 -23.88 0.50
C GLY A 132 6.39 -24.09 1.87
N LEU A 133 6.51 -23.04 2.68
CA LEU A 133 7.12 -23.09 4.02
C LEU A 133 6.21 -23.70 5.09
N GLY A 134 4.91 -23.80 4.78
CA GLY A 134 3.87 -24.30 5.68
C GLY A 134 2.50 -23.81 5.27
N TYR A 135 1.48 -24.20 6.04
CA TYR A 135 0.10 -23.74 5.84
C TYR A 135 -0.28 -22.70 6.87
N LEU A 136 -1.02 -21.71 6.41
CA LEU A 136 -1.64 -20.73 7.31
C LEU A 136 -2.76 -21.40 8.14
N PRO A 137 -3.08 -20.87 9.34
CA PRO A 137 -4.08 -21.48 10.22
C PRO A 137 -5.46 -21.60 9.55
N VAL A 138 -6.11 -22.75 9.68
CA VAL A 138 -7.48 -22.98 9.18
C VAL A 138 -8.44 -22.86 10.35
N PHE A 139 -9.33 -21.87 10.31
CA PHE A 139 -10.32 -21.62 11.36
C PHE A 139 -11.77 -21.54 10.82
N ILE A 140 -11.95 -21.72 9.51
CA ILE A 140 -13.25 -21.83 8.85
C ILE A 140 -13.31 -23.18 8.18
N GLY A 141 -14.35 -23.96 8.46
CA GLY A 141 -14.66 -25.20 7.77
C GLY A 141 -15.24 -24.96 6.38
N LYS A 142 -15.46 -26.06 5.63
CA LYS A 142 -16.09 -25.98 4.30
C LYS A 142 -17.50 -25.43 4.42
N ASP A 143 -17.76 -24.33 3.72
CA ASP A 143 -19.03 -23.57 3.72
C ASP A 143 -19.23 -22.93 2.33
N GLU A 144 -20.11 -23.53 1.52
CA GLU A 144 -20.30 -23.08 0.15
C GLU A 144 -20.96 -21.70 0.04
N PRO A 145 -21.98 -21.33 0.82
CA PRO A 145 -22.51 -19.96 0.86
C PRO A 145 -21.44 -18.92 1.20
N LEU A 146 -20.61 -19.17 2.20
CA LEU A 146 -19.54 -18.27 2.60
C LEU A 146 -18.46 -18.17 1.51
N ARG A 147 -18.14 -19.29 0.85
CA ARG A 147 -17.20 -19.33 -0.27
C ARG A 147 -17.64 -18.41 -1.40
N LEU A 148 -18.91 -18.49 -1.83
CA LEU A 148 -19.48 -17.67 -2.90
C LEU A 148 -19.53 -16.20 -2.52
N LEU A 149 -19.93 -15.89 -1.28
CA LEU A 149 -19.96 -14.52 -0.77
C LEU A 149 -18.55 -13.89 -0.77
N THR A 150 -17.57 -14.61 -0.22
CA THR A 150 -16.20 -14.09 -0.10
C THR A 150 -15.49 -14.00 -1.44
N ASP A 151 -15.80 -14.85 -2.40
CA ASP A 151 -15.37 -14.76 -3.80
C ASP A 151 -15.85 -13.46 -4.44
N THR A 152 -17.16 -13.22 -4.41
CA THR A 152 -17.77 -11.99 -4.95
C THR A 152 -17.18 -10.74 -4.29
N LEU A 153 -17.06 -10.74 -2.96
CA LEU A 153 -16.48 -9.62 -2.23
C LEU A 153 -15.01 -9.39 -2.62
N HIS A 154 -14.22 -10.47 -2.75
CA HIS A 154 -12.82 -10.37 -3.16
C HIS A 154 -12.69 -9.68 -4.51
N VAL A 155 -13.40 -10.14 -5.52
CA VAL A 155 -13.37 -9.58 -6.87
C VAL A 155 -13.83 -8.11 -6.87
N CYS A 156 -14.95 -7.80 -6.22
CA CYS A 156 -15.44 -6.42 -6.12
C CYS A 156 -14.43 -5.48 -5.45
N LEU A 157 -13.84 -5.91 -4.32
CA LEU A 157 -12.85 -5.11 -3.59
C LEU A 157 -11.55 -4.92 -4.37
N VAL A 158 -11.13 -5.92 -5.17
CA VAL A 158 -9.98 -5.79 -6.07
C VAL A 158 -10.23 -4.70 -7.12
N TRP A 159 -11.42 -4.67 -7.76
CA TRP A 159 -11.74 -3.62 -8.72
C TRP A 159 -11.77 -2.23 -8.09
N VAL A 160 -12.35 -2.11 -6.89
CA VAL A 160 -12.31 -0.84 -6.13
C VAL A 160 -10.87 -0.43 -5.83
N LEU A 161 -10.02 -1.38 -5.39
CA LEU A 161 -8.60 -1.13 -5.14
C LEU A 161 -7.90 -0.63 -6.42
N CYS A 162 -8.11 -1.29 -7.56
CA CYS A 162 -7.50 -0.89 -8.84
C CYS A 162 -7.89 0.53 -9.25
N ILE A 163 -9.18 0.87 -9.17
CA ILE A 163 -9.67 2.23 -9.50
C ILE A 163 -9.02 3.28 -8.59
N LEU A 164 -8.98 3.02 -7.28
CA LEU A 164 -8.39 3.96 -6.32
C LEU A 164 -6.87 4.07 -6.46
N VAL A 165 -6.16 2.98 -6.80
CA VAL A 165 -4.72 3.01 -7.10
C VAL A 165 -4.44 3.83 -8.35
N ILE A 166 -5.24 3.71 -9.41
CA ILE A 166 -5.13 4.56 -10.62
C ILE A 166 -5.32 6.03 -10.24
N GLY A 167 -6.35 6.35 -9.45
CA GLY A 167 -6.57 7.71 -8.96
C GLY A 167 -5.43 8.23 -8.08
N HIS A 168 -4.86 7.37 -7.22
CA HIS A 168 -3.72 7.69 -6.37
C HIS A 168 -2.46 8.02 -7.20
N ILE A 169 -2.18 7.22 -8.22
CA ILE A 169 -1.07 7.47 -9.16
C ILE A 169 -1.33 8.75 -9.95
N GLY A 170 -2.55 8.96 -10.44
CA GLY A 170 -2.94 10.18 -11.16
C GLY A 170 -2.74 11.44 -10.32
N ALA A 171 -3.15 11.41 -9.04
CA ALA A 171 -2.93 12.52 -8.11
C ALA A 171 -1.43 12.76 -7.87
N ALA A 172 -0.63 11.71 -7.69
CA ALA A 172 0.82 11.83 -7.51
C ALA A 172 1.50 12.44 -8.75
N LEU A 173 1.08 12.04 -9.95
CA LEU A 173 1.57 12.60 -11.21
C LEU A 173 1.16 14.08 -11.37
N LYS A 174 -0.07 14.44 -10.99
CA LYS A 174 -0.53 15.84 -10.96
C LYS A 174 0.37 16.68 -10.06
N HIS A 175 0.64 16.25 -8.83
CA HIS A 175 1.54 16.94 -7.89
C HIS A 175 2.97 17.09 -8.45
N ARG A 176 3.45 16.11 -9.22
CA ARG A 176 4.78 16.15 -9.83
C ARG A 176 4.86 17.06 -11.05
N LEU A 177 3.90 16.96 -11.97
CA LEU A 177 3.99 17.55 -13.32
C LEU A 177 3.33 18.93 -13.38
N VAL A 178 2.22 19.12 -12.67
CA VAL A 178 1.40 20.33 -12.70
C VAL A 178 1.71 21.21 -11.50
N ASP A 179 1.48 20.71 -10.28
CA ASP A 179 1.60 21.51 -9.06
C ASP A 179 3.06 21.74 -8.65
N ARG A 180 3.95 20.80 -8.96
CA ARG A 180 5.41 20.84 -8.69
C ARG A 180 5.75 21.13 -7.23
N ASP A 181 4.91 20.66 -6.31
CA ASP A 181 4.92 20.99 -4.88
C ASP A 181 5.82 20.08 -4.01
N GLY A 182 6.57 19.16 -4.61
CA GLY A 182 7.51 18.29 -3.93
C GLY A 182 6.91 17.13 -3.16
N VAL A 183 5.59 16.88 -3.22
CA VAL A 183 4.93 15.80 -2.46
C VAL A 183 5.46 14.42 -2.84
N ILE A 184 5.61 14.11 -4.12
CA ILE A 184 6.10 12.81 -4.58
C ILE A 184 7.57 12.58 -4.22
N GLN A 185 8.40 13.65 -4.21
CA GLN A 185 9.82 13.56 -3.88
C GLN A 185 10.05 13.02 -2.47
N ARG A 186 9.13 13.24 -1.54
CA ARG A 186 9.16 12.72 -0.17
C ARG A 186 9.07 11.20 -0.09
N MET A 187 8.52 10.55 -1.14
CA MET A 187 8.43 9.08 -1.29
C MET A 187 9.47 8.49 -2.23
N LEU A 188 10.24 9.34 -2.96
CA LEU A 188 11.31 8.90 -3.86
C LEU A 188 12.69 9.03 -3.24
N ARG A 189 12.91 10.03 -2.36
CA ARG A 189 14.23 10.34 -1.79
C ARG A 189 14.13 10.48 -0.29
N TYR A 190 15.02 9.80 0.40
CA TYR A 190 15.30 10.06 1.81
C TYR A 190 16.34 11.18 1.90
N ASN A 191 15.94 12.35 2.37
CA ASN A 191 16.88 13.40 2.73
C ASN A 191 17.42 13.12 4.12
N GLN A 192 18.69 12.75 4.23
CA GLN A 192 19.41 12.82 5.50
C GLN A 192 19.63 14.30 5.83
N HIS A 193 18.89 14.84 6.79
CA HIS A 193 19.42 15.93 7.56
C HIS A 193 20.57 15.35 8.38
N THR A 194 21.80 15.62 7.97
CA THR A 194 22.96 15.46 8.83
C THR A 194 22.69 16.29 10.08
N VAL A 195 22.36 15.61 11.17
CA VAL A 195 22.55 16.15 12.50
C VAL A 195 24.04 16.12 12.70
N SER A 196 24.71 17.17 12.23
CA SER A 196 26.06 17.54 12.70
C SER A 196 25.88 18.07 14.10
N GLY A 197 26.27 17.24 15.07
CA GLY A 197 26.40 17.60 16.48
C GLY A 197 27.52 18.62 16.69
#